data_43ab6f05a3593a0de1615b1e45e9b870
#
_entry.id   43ab6f05a3593a0de1615b1e45e9b870
#
_cell.length_a   1.000
_cell.length_b   1.000
_cell.length_c   1.000
_cell.angle_alpha   90.00
_cell.angle_beta   90.00
_cell.angle_gamma   90.00
#
_symmetry.space_group_name_H-M   'P 1'
#
loop_
_entity.id
_entity.type
_entity.pdbx_description
1 polymer ?
#
loop_
_entity_poly.entity_id
_entity_poly.type
_entity_poly.pdbx_seq_one_letter_code
_entity_poly.pdbx_strand_id
1 'polypeptide(L)'
;MIRKKVLAPARVRKTGTSFCFISHRFLTDGFLQALTLHELALYVFLVLASDRNGLSFYGDKTICSILGFKDDDYIFSRNCLIHKDLIMHDGKLFQVLALPESVHHKEAAQ
;
A
#
# COMPACT_ATOMS: atom_id res chain seq x y z
N MET A 1 27.50 -18.26 -0.22
CA MET A 1 26.71 -17.26 0.50
C MET A 1 27.09 -15.85 0.04
N ILE A 2 26.10 -15.04 -0.29
CA ILE A 2 26.35 -13.65 -0.71
C ILE A 2 26.54 -12.79 0.52
N ARG A 3 27.65 -12.09 0.56
CA ARG A 3 27.91 -11.16 1.66
C ARG A 3 27.41 -9.77 1.29
N LYS A 4 26.54 -9.23 2.12
CA LYS A 4 26.00 -7.90 1.89
C LYS A 4 26.96 -6.84 2.40
N LYS A 5 27.31 -5.92 1.53
CA LYS A 5 28.19 -4.82 1.88
C LYS A 5 27.48 -3.50 1.56
N VAL A 6 27.54 -2.56 2.50
CA VAL A 6 26.98 -1.23 2.28
C VAL A 6 27.80 -0.52 1.20
N LEU A 7 27.11 -0.09 0.13
CA LEU A 7 27.77 0.56 -1.01
C LEU A 7 28.08 2.03 -0.77
N ALA A 8 27.22 2.71 -0.01
CA ALA A 8 27.38 4.13 0.28
C ALA A 8 27.21 4.36 1.78
N PRO A 9 28.28 4.14 2.57
CA PRO A 9 28.17 4.22 4.03
C PRO A 9 27.64 5.55 4.57
N ALA A 10 27.89 6.66 3.86
CA ALA A 10 27.41 7.97 4.29
C ALA A 10 25.89 8.16 4.10
N ARG A 11 25.24 7.25 3.38
CA ARG A 11 23.82 7.39 3.04
C ARG A 11 22.99 6.21 3.50
N VAL A 12 23.39 5.51 4.53
CA VAL A 12 22.58 4.43 5.09
C VAL A 12 21.29 5.02 5.65
N ARG A 13 20.16 4.43 5.26
CA ARG A 13 18.85 4.87 5.74
C ARG A 13 18.73 4.62 7.24
N LYS A 14 18.18 5.62 7.93
CA LYS A 14 17.93 5.51 9.36
C LYS A 14 16.48 5.86 9.63
N THR A 15 15.88 5.20 10.61
CA THR A 15 14.55 5.59 11.05
C THR A 15 14.67 6.94 11.75
N GLY A 16 13.88 7.91 11.29
CA GLY A 16 13.84 9.22 11.92
C GLY A 16 12.65 9.32 12.86
N THR A 17 12.23 10.56 13.09
CA THR A 17 11.06 10.81 13.94
C THR A 17 9.75 10.46 13.23
N SER A 18 9.79 10.34 11.90
CA SER A 18 8.61 10.06 11.12
C SER A 18 8.94 9.02 10.06
N PHE A 19 8.19 7.92 10.07
CA PHE A 19 8.35 6.87 9.08
C PHE A 19 7.07 6.05 8.99
N CYS A 20 6.93 5.33 7.89
CA CYS A 20 5.87 4.35 7.73
C CYS A 20 6.51 2.98 7.50
N PHE A 21 5.70 1.93 7.48
CA PHE A 21 6.25 0.59 7.25
C PHE A 21 5.30 -0.25 6.41
N ILE A 22 5.90 -1.23 5.73
CA ILE A 22 5.16 -2.30 5.06
C ILE A 22 5.82 -3.59 5.53
N SER A 23 5.02 -4.51 6.03
CA SER A 23 5.52 -5.79 6.54
C SER A 23 6.26 -6.57 5.45
N HIS A 24 7.32 -7.27 5.81
CA HIS A 24 8.00 -8.17 4.87
C HIS A 24 7.07 -9.25 4.34
N ARG A 25 6.01 -9.60 5.06
CA ARG A 25 4.99 -10.54 4.59
C ARG A 25 4.34 -10.07 3.29
N PHE A 26 4.33 -8.76 3.05
CA PHE A 26 3.78 -8.23 1.82
C PHE A 26 4.49 -8.84 0.60
N LEU A 27 5.78 -9.08 0.70
CA LEU A 27 6.54 -9.75 -0.34
C LEU A 27 6.50 -11.28 -0.17
N THR A 28 6.81 -11.76 1.04
CA THR A 28 7.02 -13.20 1.23
C THR A 28 5.75 -14.03 1.16
N ASP A 29 4.60 -13.43 1.48
CA ASP A 29 3.32 -14.14 1.45
C ASP A 29 2.52 -13.89 0.17
N GLY A 30 3.13 -13.24 -0.83
CA GLY A 30 2.53 -13.11 -2.14
C GLY A 30 1.59 -11.93 -2.35
N PHE A 31 1.46 -11.03 -1.39
CA PHE A 31 0.56 -9.88 -1.53
C PHE A 31 0.98 -8.96 -2.66
N LEU A 32 2.28 -8.68 -2.76
CA LEU A 32 2.81 -7.82 -3.82
C LEU A 32 2.47 -8.35 -5.21
N GLN A 33 2.65 -9.65 -5.40
CA GLN A 33 2.39 -10.28 -6.70
C GLN A 33 0.91 -10.27 -7.07
N ALA A 34 0.03 -10.18 -6.08
CA ALA A 34 -1.41 -10.22 -6.28
C ALA A 34 -1.97 -8.87 -6.73
N LEU A 35 -1.17 -7.82 -6.74
CA LEU A 35 -1.63 -6.46 -7.06
C LEU A 35 -1.21 -6.05 -8.47
N THR A 36 -2.09 -5.28 -9.13
CA THR A 36 -1.71 -4.58 -10.36
C THR A 36 -0.83 -3.40 -9.99
N LEU A 37 -0.20 -2.77 -10.99
CA LEU A 37 0.63 -1.60 -10.75
C LEU A 37 -0.17 -0.43 -10.17
N HIS A 38 -1.40 -0.22 -10.65
CA HIS A 38 -2.24 0.83 -10.09
C HIS A 38 -2.61 0.54 -8.64
N GLU A 39 -2.97 -0.70 -8.33
CA GLU A 39 -3.28 -1.11 -6.97
C GLU A 39 -2.08 -0.93 -6.04
N LEU A 40 -0.91 -1.33 -6.52
CA LEU A 40 0.32 -1.19 -5.74
C LEU A 40 0.65 0.27 -5.46
N ALA A 41 0.55 1.11 -6.49
CA ALA A 41 0.84 2.54 -6.32
C ALA A 41 -0.12 3.17 -5.31
N LEU A 42 -1.41 2.85 -5.40
CA LEU A 42 -2.39 3.38 -4.46
C LEU A 42 -2.11 2.86 -3.04
N TYR A 43 -1.82 1.58 -2.90
CA TYR A 43 -1.52 1.00 -1.60
C TYR A 43 -0.32 1.69 -0.94
N VAL A 44 0.78 1.84 -1.69
CA VAL A 44 1.99 2.50 -1.17
C VAL A 44 1.68 3.94 -0.77
N PHE A 45 0.91 4.65 -1.59
CA PHE A 45 0.51 6.02 -1.25
C PHE A 45 -0.25 6.05 0.08
N LEU A 46 -1.21 5.15 0.25
CA LEU A 46 -2.02 5.13 1.47
C LEU A 46 -1.18 4.78 2.70
N VAL A 47 -0.19 3.90 2.56
CA VAL A 47 0.73 3.62 3.66
C VAL A 47 1.53 4.87 4.00
N LEU A 48 2.05 5.57 2.98
CA LEU A 48 2.82 6.80 3.19
C LEU A 48 2.00 7.90 3.85
N ALA A 49 0.72 7.97 3.51
CA ALA A 49 -0.17 9.02 4.01
C ALA A 49 -0.77 8.70 5.38
N SER A 50 -0.63 7.46 5.85
CA SER A 50 -1.31 7.03 7.06
C SER A 50 -0.60 7.48 8.32
N ASP A 51 -1.39 7.66 9.39
CA ASP A 51 -0.84 7.88 10.72
C ASP A 51 -0.49 6.54 11.36
N ARG A 52 -0.17 6.55 12.67
CA ARG A 52 0.26 5.32 13.36
C ARG A 52 -0.83 4.25 13.40
N ASN A 53 -2.08 4.64 13.24
CA ASN A 53 -3.21 3.70 13.24
C ASN A 53 -3.60 3.27 11.83
N GLY A 54 -2.86 3.70 10.81
CA GLY A 54 -3.15 3.37 9.43
C GLY A 54 -4.18 4.28 8.78
N LEU A 55 -4.50 5.41 9.40
CA LEU A 55 -5.60 6.26 8.95
C LEU A 55 -5.10 7.46 8.13
N SER A 56 -5.84 7.79 7.08
CA SER A 56 -5.57 8.99 6.29
C SER A 56 -6.86 9.59 5.73
N PHE A 57 -6.82 10.90 5.46
CA PHE A 57 -8.00 11.66 5.00
C PHE A 57 -7.84 12.27 3.60
N TYR A 58 -6.90 11.81 2.81
CA TYR A 58 -6.72 12.38 1.47
C TYR A 58 -7.95 12.15 0.61
N GLY A 59 -8.42 13.21 -0.06
CA GLY A 59 -9.57 13.10 -0.94
C GLY A 59 -9.23 12.45 -2.27
N ASP A 60 -10.26 11.96 -2.95
CA ASP A 60 -10.10 11.22 -4.20
C ASP A 60 -9.34 12.02 -5.26
N LYS A 61 -9.71 13.30 -5.44
CA LYS A 61 -9.08 14.13 -6.46
C LYS A 61 -7.61 14.39 -6.16
N THR A 62 -7.30 14.58 -4.88
CA THR A 62 -5.92 14.81 -4.47
C THR A 62 -5.07 13.58 -4.74
N ILE A 63 -5.59 12.40 -4.41
CA ILE A 63 -4.88 11.15 -4.66
C ILE A 63 -4.65 10.96 -6.16
N CYS A 64 -5.68 11.15 -6.96
CA CYS A 64 -5.56 11.04 -8.41
C CYS A 64 -4.52 12.00 -8.97
N SER A 65 -4.49 13.22 -8.45
CA SER A 65 -3.52 14.22 -8.89
C SER A 65 -2.09 13.81 -8.54
N ILE A 66 -1.89 13.34 -7.32
CA ILE A 66 -0.54 12.95 -6.85
C ILE A 66 -0.04 11.74 -7.63
N LEU A 67 -0.89 10.74 -7.85
CA LEU A 67 -0.49 9.50 -8.50
C LEU A 67 -0.56 9.55 -10.03
N GLY A 68 -1.17 10.60 -10.58
CA GLY A 68 -1.36 10.68 -12.01
C GLY A 68 -2.41 9.69 -12.52
N PHE A 69 -3.39 9.36 -11.70
CA PHE A 69 -4.43 8.40 -12.05
C PHE A 69 -5.63 9.08 -12.70
N LYS A 70 -6.26 8.36 -13.63
CA LYS A 70 -7.60 8.72 -14.09
C LYS A 70 -8.59 8.28 -13.01
N ASP A 71 -9.75 8.95 -12.97
CA ASP A 71 -10.77 8.65 -11.97
C ASP A 71 -11.18 7.17 -11.99
N ASP A 72 -11.38 6.61 -13.18
CA ASP A 72 -11.78 5.20 -13.31
C ASP A 72 -10.73 4.26 -12.77
N ASP A 73 -9.46 4.53 -13.06
CA ASP A 73 -8.36 3.69 -12.58
C ASP A 73 -8.26 3.75 -11.07
N TYR A 74 -8.47 4.94 -10.51
CA TYR A 74 -8.43 5.12 -9.06
C TYR A 74 -9.57 4.35 -8.38
N ILE A 75 -10.81 4.52 -8.87
CA ILE A 75 -11.97 3.88 -8.27
C ILE A 75 -11.84 2.36 -8.34
N PHE A 76 -11.41 1.85 -9.49
CA PHE A 76 -11.24 0.41 -9.66
C PHE A 76 -10.17 -0.13 -8.71
N SER A 77 -9.03 0.55 -8.64
CA SER A 77 -7.92 0.13 -7.77
C SER A 77 -8.31 0.17 -6.30
N ARG A 78 -9.00 1.25 -5.88
CA ARG A 78 -9.49 1.36 -4.52
C ARG A 78 -10.40 0.19 -4.16
N ASN A 79 -11.36 -0.09 -5.04
CA ASN A 79 -12.32 -1.17 -4.79
C ASN A 79 -11.65 -2.54 -4.76
N CYS A 80 -10.63 -2.74 -5.61
CA CYS A 80 -9.87 -3.99 -5.59
C CYS A 80 -9.10 -4.17 -4.30
N LEU A 81 -8.48 -3.09 -3.80
CA LEU A 81 -7.75 -3.16 -2.53
C LEU A 81 -8.69 -3.45 -1.36
N ILE A 82 -9.89 -2.87 -1.39
CA ILE A 82 -10.91 -3.16 -0.37
C ILE A 82 -11.30 -4.63 -0.46
N HIS A 83 -11.56 -5.12 -1.66
CA HIS A 83 -11.96 -6.51 -1.87
C HIS A 83 -10.87 -7.49 -1.43
N LYS A 84 -9.61 -7.11 -1.60
CA LYS A 84 -8.47 -7.93 -1.20
C LYS A 84 -8.15 -7.83 0.29
N ASP A 85 -8.97 -7.07 1.03
CA ASP A 85 -8.84 -6.95 2.48
C ASP A 85 -7.55 -6.27 2.94
N LEU A 86 -7.08 -5.33 2.15
CA LEU A 86 -5.86 -4.58 2.45
C LEU A 86 -6.15 -3.20 3.00
N ILE A 87 -7.31 -2.63 2.66
CA ILE A 87 -7.73 -1.32 3.13
C ILE A 87 -9.22 -1.29 3.41
N MET A 88 -9.65 -0.29 4.17
CA MET A 88 -11.06 0.09 4.31
C MET A 88 -11.22 1.55 3.96
N HIS A 89 -12.42 1.93 3.54
CA HIS A 89 -12.74 3.30 3.16
C HIS A 89 -14.22 3.56 3.43
N ASP A 90 -14.53 4.66 4.13
CA ASP A 90 -15.90 4.99 4.50
C ASP A 90 -16.48 6.17 3.71
N GLY A 91 -15.82 6.57 2.63
CA GLY A 91 -16.18 7.73 1.83
C GLY A 91 -15.29 8.94 2.07
N LYS A 92 -14.63 9.00 3.21
CA LYS A 92 -13.71 10.10 3.55
C LYS A 92 -12.39 9.59 4.13
N LEU A 93 -12.47 8.58 4.96
CA LEU A 93 -11.34 8.06 5.72
C LEU A 93 -10.87 6.75 5.12
N PHE A 94 -9.57 6.65 4.89
CA PHE A 94 -8.93 5.40 4.54
C PHE A 94 -8.27 4.79 5.77
N GLN A 95 -8.29 3.47 5.84
CA GLN A 95 -7.51 2.74 6.83
C GLN A 95 -6.74 1.63 6.14
N VAL A 96 -5.42 1.63 6.29
CA VAL A 96 -4.58 0.53 5.87
C VAL A 96 -4.66 -0.53 6.96
N LEU A 97 -5.06 -1.73 6.59
CA LEU A 97 -5.28 -2.82 7.53
C LEU A 97 -4.02 -3.62 7.76
N ALA A 98 -3.96 -4.30 8.91
CA ALA A 98 -2.97 -5.36 9.09
C ALA A 98 -3.19 -6.38 7.97
N LEU A 99 -2.11 -6.99 7.47
CA LEU A 99 -2.24 -7.97 6.40
C LEU A 99 -3.07 -9.17 6.87
N PRO A 100 -4.00 -9.64 6.03
CA PRO A 100 -4.76 -10.84 6.38
C PRO A 100 -3.85 -12.06 6.41
N GLU A 101 -4.37 -13.20 6.88
CA GLU A 101 -3.55 -14.40 7.00
C GLU A 101 -3.07 -14.91 5.65
N SER A 102 -3.88 -14.73 4.61
CA SER A 102 -3.53 -15.17 3.26
C SER A 102 -4.04 -14.18 2.22
N VAL A 103 -3.47 -14.28 1.03
CA VAL A 103 -3.85 -13.41 -0.09
C VAL A 103 -5.27 -13.72 -0.53
N HIS A 104 -6.06 -12.66 -0.75
CA HIS A 104 -7.39 -12.77 -1.35
C HIS A 104 -7.29 -12.52 -2.85
N HIS A 105 -7.70 -13.50 -3.65
CA HIS A 105 -7.71 -13.36 -5.09
C HIS A 105 -9.11 -13.03 -5.57
N LYS A 106 -9.19 -12.21 -6.60
CA LYS A 106 -10.46 -11.81 -7.17
C LYS A 106 -11.27 -13.02 -7.63
N GLU A 107 -10.60 -13.98 -8.22
CA GLU A 107 -11.23 -15.19 -8.75
C GLU A 107 -11.72 -16.10 -7.65
N ALA A 108 -11.14 -16.02 -6.49
CA ALA A 108 -11.53 -16.87 -5.37
C ALA A 108 -12.93 -16.56 -4.86
N ALA A 109 -13.48 -15.44 -5.28
CA ALA A 109 -14.82 -15.03 -4.88
C ALA A 109 -15.93 -15.71 -5.69
N GLN A 110 -15.57 -16.48 -6.67
CA GLN A 110 -16.53 -17.13 -7.56
C GLN A 110 -17.34 -18.21 -6.89
#